data_c9e9019542e0e9bd327538cf4549b107
#
_entry.id   c9e9019542e0e9bd327538cf4549b107
#
_cell.length_a   1.000
_cell.length_b   1.000
_cell.length_c   1.000
_cell.angle_alpha   90.00
_cell.angle_beta   90.00
_cell.angle_gamma   90.00
#
_symmetry.space_group_name_H-M   'P 1'
#
loop_
_entity.id
_entity.type
_entity.pdbx_description
1 polymer ?
#
loop_
_entity_poly.entity_id
_entity_poly.type
_entity_poly.pdbx_seq_one_letter_code
_entity_poly.pdbx_strand_id
1 'polypeptide(L)'
;DAWGTEIKNAKEGRLEPQRGQDLYISIDMNIQSYAQQLAYTTLAKKNAKRVSIIVMNPNNGELYAMVNVPEYNLNEPYVLNYEVEDDGSSGNKMDLLNNMWRNFCINDTYEPGSVFKMVTATAALETKVVSLSDSYTCSGSTLVGDRRIRCHKTTGHGTQDFTHTVMNSCNPAFIEWGRRVGVDNFYNYCGKLGLLSKTGIDIAGEASTMRSEERR
;
A
#
# COMPACT_ATOMS: atom_id res chain seq x y z
N ASP A 1 -39.09 10.19 12.44
CA ASP A 1 -37.98 10.50 13.33
C ASP A 1 -36.73 9.70 12.94
N ALA A 2 -35.64 9.85 13.66
CA ALA A 2 -34.36 9.17 13.39
C ALA A 2 -34.44 7.62 13.48
N TRP A 3 -35.52 7.10 13.98
CA TRP A 3 -35.78 5.66 14.14
C TRP A 3 -36.76 5.11 13.10
N GLY A 4 -37.10 5.91 12.08
CA GLY A 4 -38.06 5.52 11.04
C GLY A 4 -39.52 5.51 11.53
N THR A 5 -39.80 6.07 12.70
CA THR A 5 -41.16 6.13 13.25
C THR A 5 -41.85 7.41 12.80
N GLU A 6 -43.10 7.30 12.36
CA GLU A 6 -43.90 8.44 11.92
C GLU A 6 -44.17 9.37 13.10
N ILE A 7 -43.93 10.67 12.94
CA ILE A 7 -44.19 11.68 13.98
C ILE A 7 -45.67 12.01 13.97
N LYS A 8 -46.39 11.60 15.00
CA LYS A 8 -47.82 11.91 15.17
C LYS A 8 -47.98 13.43 15.21
N ASN A 9 -48.91 13.95 14.41
CA ASN A 9 -49.23 15.39 14.27
C ASN A 9 -48.25 16.25 13.44
N ALA A 10 -47.32 15.70 12.70
CA ALA A 10 -46.61 16.45 11.67
C ALA A 10 -47.60 16.76 10.52
N LYS A 11 -47.59 18.01 10.01
CA LYS A 11 -48.28 18.31 8.74
C LYS A 11 -47.64 17.44 7.66
N GLU A 12 -48.47 16.66 6.96
CA GLU A 12 -48.01 15.78 5.87
C GLU A 12 -47.28 16.60 4.79
N GLY A 13 -45.97 16.61 4.86
CA GLY A 13 -45.08 17.02 3.77
C GLY A 13 -44.44 15.75 3.20
N ARG A 14 -45.17 14.98 2.40
CA ARG A 14 -44.61 13.79 1.75
C ARG A 14 -43.78 14.22 0.56
N LEU A 15 -42.45 14.08 0.70
CA LEU A 15 -41.55 14.15 -0.46
C LEU A 15 -41.49 12.76 -1.08
N GLU A 16 -41.89 12.66 -2.34
CA GLU A 16 -41.71 11.41 -3.07
C GLU A 16 -40.22 11.07 -3.16
N PRO A 17 -39.85 9.80 -2.97
CA PRO A 17 -38.48 9.37 -3.06
C PRO A 17 -37.93 9.59 -4.47
N GLN A 18 -36.81 10.28 -4.58
CA GLN A 18 -36.11 10.41 -5.86
C GLN A 18 -35.31 9.13 -6.13
N ARG A 19 -35.39 8.65 -7.38
CA ARG A 19 -34.56 7.50 -7.82
C ARG A 19 -33.09 7.87 -7.68
N GLY A 20 -32.31 7.00 -7.06
CA GLY A 20 -30.86 7.11 -7.04
C GLY A 20 -30.25 6.94 -8.42
N GLN A 21 -28.98 7.29 -8.54
CA GLN A 21 -28.19 7.10 -9.77
C GLN A 21 -27.51 5.73 -9.73
N ASP A 22 -27.32 5.12 -10.89
CA ASP A 22 -26.54 3.91 -11.04
C ASP A 22 -25.04 4.25 -10.98
N LEU A 23 -24.25 3.47 -10.30
CA LEU A 23 -22.80 3.61 -10.22
C LEU A 23 -22.13 2.55 -11.10
N TYR A 24 -21.36 3.00 -12.08
CA TYR A 24 -20.52 2.12 -12.91
C TYR A 24 -19.10 2.17 -12.38
N ILE A 25 -18.53 1.01 -12.09
CA ILE A 25 -17.17 0.86 -11.57
C ILE A 25 -16.33 -0.01 -12.50
N SER A 26 -15.01 0.10 -12.41
CA SER A 26 -14.05 -0.65 -13.25
C SER A 26 -13.78 -2.07 -12.75
N ILE A 27 -14.29 -2.47 -11.58
CA ILE A 27 -14.05 -3.79 -11.01
C ILE A 27 -14.60 -4.89 -11.92
N ASP A 28 -13.74 -5.83 -12.32
CA ASP A 28 -14.13 -7.06 -13.02
C ASP A 28 -14.41 -8.15 -11.97
N MET A 29 -15.64 -8.67 -11.97
CA MET A 29 -16.07 -9.63 -10.97
C MET A 29 -15.30 -10.96 -11.01
N ASN A 30 -14.81 -11.38 -12.18
CA ASN A 30 -14.01 -12.60 -12.29
C ASN A 30 -12.63 -12.40 -11.68
N ILE A 31 -11.99 -11.27 -12.00
CA ILE A 31 -10.66 -10.91 -11.46
C ILE A 31 -10.77 -10.69 -9.95
N GLN A 32 -11.80 -9.96 -9.49
CA GLN A 32 -12.05 -9.71 -8.06
C GLN A 32 -12.23 -11.01 -7.29
N SER A 33 -13.11 -11.91 -7.77
CA SER A 33 -13.39 -13.19 -7.11
C SER A 33 -12.17 -14.09 -7.05
N TYR A 34 -11.40 -14.16 -8.14
CA TYR A 34 -10.15 -14.93 -8.18
C TYR A 34 -9.09 -14.37 -7.23
N ALA A 35 -8.90 -13.06 -7.24
CA ALA A 35 -7.96 -12.39 -6.33
C ALA A 35 -8.37 -12.61 -4.86
N GLN A 36 -9.66 -12.57 -4.54
CA GLN A 36 -10.19 -12.83 -3.20
C GLN A 36 -9.89 -14.27 -2.75
N GLN A 37 -10.12 -15.25 -3.61
CA GLN A 37 -9.79 -16.65 -3.32
C GLN A 37 -8.30 -16.84 -3.04
N LEU A 38 -7.44 -16.21 -3.85
CA LEU A 38 -5.98 -16.23 -3.65
C LEU A 38 -5.58 -15.55 -2.34
N ALA A 39 -6.23 -14.43 -1.99
CA ALA A 39 -5.97 -13.70 -0.76
C ALA A 39 -6.29 -14.57 0.48
N TYR A 40 -7.45 -15.24 0.52
CA TYR A 40 -7.80 -16.16 1.60
C TYR A 40 -6.86 -17.37 1.67
N THR A 41 -6.51 -17.95 0.53
CA THR A 41 -5.54 -19.04 0.47
C THR A 41 -4.18 -18.61 1.03
N THR A 42 -3.75 -17.41 0.69
CA THR A 42 -2.48 -16.85 1.17
C THR A 42 -2.55 -16.53 2.67
N LEU A 43 -3.66 -15.94 3.13
CA LEU A 43 -3.92 -15.63 4.54
C LEU A 43 -3.72 -16.89 5.39
N ALA A 44 -4.40 -17.98 5.02
CA ALA A 44 -4.32 -19.26 5.73
C ALA A 44 -2.92 -19.89 5.63
N LYS A 45 -2.36 -19.99 4.41
CA LYS A 45 -1.06 -20.66 4.17
C LYS A 45 0.11 -19.97 4.87
N LYS A 46 0.05 -18.65 5.02
CA LYS A 46 1.12 -17.84 5.61
C LYS A 46 0.86 -17.45 7.07
N ASN A 47 -0.29 -17.85 7.62
CA ASN A 47 -0.75 -17.39 8.93
C ASN A 47 -0.62 -15.86 9.06
N ALA A 48 -1.04 -15.16 7.99
CA ALA A 48 -0.93 -13.71 7.92
C ALA A 48 -2.11 -13.06 8.65
N LYS A 49 -1.89 -11.88 9.22
CA LYS A 49 -2.97 -11.12 9.86
C LYS A 49 -3.95 -10.56 8.83
N ARG A 50 -3.45 -10.22 7.64
CA ARG A 50 -4.23 -9.66 6.53
C ARG A 50 -3.50 -9.85 5.20
N VAL A 51 -4.26 -9.85 4.11
CA VAL A 51 -3.74 -9.82 2.74
C VAL A 51 -4.55 -8.80 1.95
N SER A 52 -3.87 -7.94 1.21
CA SER A 52 -4.50 -6.98 0.30
C SER A 52 -3.97 -7.20 -1.11
N ILE A 53 -4.85 -7.16 -2.10
CA ILE A 53 -4.49 -7.31 -3.52
C ILE A 53 -5.16 -6.19 -4.31
N ILE A 54 -4.37 -5.49 -5.12
CA ILE A 54 -4.86 -4.53 -6.11
C ILE A 54 -4.45 -5.03 -7.49
N VAL A 55 -5.39 -5.09 -8.43
CA VAL A 55 -5.12 -5.37 -9.84
C VAL A 55 -5.53 -4.14 -10.64
N MET A 56 -4.57 -3.55 -11.34
CA MET A 56 -4.73 -2.28 -12.04
C MET A 56 -4.26 -2.39 -13.48
N ASN A 57 -4.97 -1.73 -14.39
CA ASN A 57 -4.52 -1.50 -15.76
C ASN A 57 -3.46 -0.37 -15.76
N PRO A 58 -2.21 -0.65 -16.12
CA PRO A 58 -1.15 0.35 -16.06
C PRO A 58 -1.28 1.45 -17.13
N ASN A 59 -2.12 1.27 -18.14
CA ASN A 59 -2.27 2.23 -19.23
C ASN A 59 -3.25 3.37 -18.90
N ASN A 60 -4.23 3.12 -18.03
CA ASN A 60 -5.29 4.09 -17.73
C ASN A 60 -5.62 4.22 -16.23
N GLY A 61 -5.05 3.37 -15.38
CA GLY A 61 -5.27 3.41 -13.93
C GLY A 61 -6.57 2.74 -13.45
N GLU A 62 -7.37 2.14 -14.33
CA GLU A 62 -8.57 1.40 -13.92
C GLU A 62 -8.22 0.24 -12.98
N LEU A 63 -8.97 0.11 -11.89
CA LEU A 63 -8.83 -0.98 -10.95
C LEU A 63 -9.77 -2.12 -11.35
N TYR A 64 -9.21 -3.27 -11.67
CA TYR A 64 -9.96 -4.49 -11.97
C TYR A 64 -10.26 -5.33 -10.74
N ALA A 65 -9.45 -5.19 -9.69
CA ALA A 65 -9.73 -5.76 -8.38
C ALA A 65 -9.14 -4.92 -7.26
N MET A 66 -9.83 -4.88 -6.12
CA MET A 66 -9.35 -4.34 -4.86
C MET A 66 -9.85 -5.24 -3.73
N VAL A 67 -8.96 -6.03 -3.16
CA VAL A 67 -9.26 -7.06 -2.17
C VAL A 67 -8.58 -6.75 -0.86
N ASN A 68 -9.31 -6.88 0.23
CA ASN A 68 -8.80 -6.88 1.59
C ASN A 68 -9.38 -8.06 2.37
N VAL A 69 -8.54 -8.94 2.90
CA VAL A 69 -9.00 -10.05 3.72
C VAL A 69 -8.27 -10.06 5.06
N PRO A 70 -8.94 -10.43 6.18
CA PRO A 70 -10.34 -10.83 6.28
C PRO A 70 -11.29 -9.65 6.01
N GLU A 71 -12.37 -9.92 5.30
CA GLU A 71 -13.46 -8.96 5.08
C GLU A 71 -14.53 -9.08 6.17
N TYR A 72 -15.37 -8.07 6.34
CA TYR A 72 -16.46 -8.11 7.28
C TYR A 72 -17.81 -8.26 6.57
N ASN A 73 -18.82 -8.78 7.29
CA ASN A 73 -20.15 -8.94 6.76
C ASN A 73 -20.89 -7.60 6.73
N LEU A 74 -21.23 -7.10 5.55
CA LEU A 74 -21.97 -5.85 5.37
C LEU A 74 -23.40 -5.88 5.96
N ASN A 75 -23.98 -7.08 6.15
CA ASN A 75 -25.29 -7.22 6.81
C ASN A 75 -25.17 -7.16 8.35
N GLU A 76 -23.98 -7.36 8.89
CA GLU A 76 -23.69 -7.33 10.32
C GLU A 76 -22.44 -6.47 10.60
N PRO A 77 -22.43 -5.19 10.19
CA PRO A 77 -21.23 -4.37 10.16
C PRO A 77 -20.65 -4.06 11.56
N TYR A 78 -21.42 -4.26 12.62
CA TYR A 78 -21.03 -4.02 14.02
C TYR A 78 -20.59 -5.29 14.76
N VAL A 79 -20.50 -6.42 14.04
CA VAL A 79 -19.98 -7.69 14.55
C VAL A 79 -18.52 -7.82 14.09
N LEU A 80 -17.61 -7.98 15.04
CA LEU A 80 -16.18 -8.17 14.72
C LEU A 80 -16.00 -9.51 14.00
N ASN A 81 -15.19 -9.53 12.97
CA ASN A 81 -14.85 -10.71 12.17
C ASN A 81 -13.61 -11.45 12.69
N TYR A 82 -13.14 -11.11 13.88
CA TYR A 82 -12.01 -11.74 14.57
C TYR A 82 -12.25 -11.78 16.08
N GLU A 83 -11.62 -12.75 16.72
CA GLU A 83 -11.64 -12.85 18.18
C GLU A 83 -10.71 -11.79 18.78
N VAL A 84 -11.19 -11.13 19.82
CA VAL A 84 -10.42 -10.17 20.59
C VAL A 84 -9.93 -10.89 21.84
N GLU A 85 -8.62 -11.05 21.97
CA GLU A 85 -8.04 -11.50 23.23
C GLU A 85 -8.26 -10.41 24.29
N ASP A 86 -8.97 -10.75 25.36
CA ASP A 86 -9.21 -9.84 26.48
C ASP A 86 -7.96 -9.83 27.40
N ASP A 87 -6.92 -9.18 26.91
CA ASP A 87 -5.67 -8.96 27.67
C ASP A 87 -5.67 -7.65 28.46
N GLY A 88 -6.85 -6.99 28.54
CA GLY A 88 -7.01 -5.67 29.17
C GLY A 88 -6.42 -4.51 28.38
N SER A 89 -5.81 -4.77 27.22
CA SER A 89 -5.26 -3.75 26.31
C SER A 89 -6.17 -3.46 25.12
N SER A 90 -7.27 -4.22 24.98
CA SER A 90 -8.25 -4.03 23.92
C SER A 90 -8.84 -2.63 24.01
N GLY A 91 -8.58 -1.82 23.00
CA GLY A 91 -9.17 -0.48 22.86
C GLY A 91 -10.69 -0.54 22.89
N ASN A 92 -11.32 0.63 22.93
CA ASN A 92 -12.77 0.75 22.84
C ASN A 92 -13.29 -0.08 21.65
N LYS A 93 -14.44 -0.76 21.83
CA LYS A 93 -15.11 -1.54 20.76
C LYS A 93 -15.20 -0.74 19.45
N MET A 94 -15.41 0.56 19.52
CA MET A 94 -15.46 1.42 18.33
C MET A 94 -14.11 1.49 17.59
N ASP A 95 -12.99 1.48 18.29
CA ASP A 95 -11.67 1.47 17.66
C ASP A 95 -11.41 0.16 16.93
N LEU A 96 -11.86 -0.96 17.48
CA LEU A 96 -11.78 -2.28 16.83
C LEU A 96 -12.66 -2.33 15.58
N LEU A 97 -13.87 -1.81 15.64
CA LEU A 97 -14.76 -1.68 14.48
C LEU A 97 -14.17 -0.76 13.40
N ASN A 98 -13.64 0.39 13.79
CA ASN A 98 -12.96 1.30 12.87
C ASN A 98 -11.78 0.63 12.18
N ASN A 99 -11.00 -0.18 12.89
CA ASN A 99 -9.92 -0.97 12.29
C ASN A 99 -10.45 -2.03 11.32
N MET A 100 -11.54 -2.71 11.65
CA MET A 100 -12.16 -3.71 10.78
C MET A 100 -12.70 -3.10 9.49
N TRP A 101 -13.29 -1.91 9.56
CA TRP A 101 -13.87 -1.22 8.41
C TRP A 101 -12.83 -0.56 7.49
N ARG A 102 -11.57 -0.49 7.90
CA ARG A 102 -10.51 0.16 7.09
C ARG A 102 -10.28 -0.59 5.79
N ASN A 103 -10.19 0.16 4.71
CA ASN A 103 -9.69 -0.34 3.44
C ASN A 103 -8.15 -0.18 3.40
N PHE A 104 -7.43 -1.23 3.74
CA PHE A 104 -5.96 -1.20 3.83
C PHE A 104 -5.27 -0.86 2.50
N CYS A 105 -5.93 -1.09 1.37
CA CYS A 105 -5.39 -0.72 0.06
C CYS A 105 -5.19 0.79 -0.09
N ILE A 106 -5.97 1.61 0.63
CA ILE A 106 -5.96 3.06 0.49
C ILE A 106 -5.76 3.82 1.81
N ASN A 107 -6.15 3.22 2.95
CA ASN A 107 -6.09 3.92 4.24
C ASN A 107 -4.74 3.77 4.96
N ASP A 108 -3.93 2.79 4.58
CA ASP A 108 -2.69 2.48 5.28
C ASP A 108 -1.46 2.79 4.43
N THR A 109 -0.43 3.24 5.10
CA THR A 109 0.92 3.33 4.54
C THR A 109 1.78 2.21 5.10
N TYR A 110 2.74 1.74 4.32
CA TYR A 110 3.65 0.67 4.72
C TYR A 110 5.05 0.91 4.18
N GLU A 111 6.04 0.25 4.77
CA GLU A 111 7.39 0.26 4.26
C GLU A 111 7.51 -0.72 3.07
N PRO A 112 7.69 -0.23 1.83
CA PRO A 112 7.62 -1.07 0.63
C PRO A 112 8.82 -2.02 0.48
N GLY A 113 9.88 -1.81 1.26
CA GLY A 113 11.07 -2.64 1.22
C GLY A 113 11.75 -2.64 -0.15
N SER A 114 12.15 -3.82 -0.63
CA SER A 114 12.91 -3.97 -1.88
C SER A 114 12.14 -3.59 -3.14
N VAL A 115 10.82 -3.52 -3.11
CA VAL A 115 10.03 -3.04 -4.26
C VAL A 115 10.37 -1.58 -4.56
N PHE A 116 10.67 -0.78 -3.55
CA PHE A 116 11.05 0.62 -3.71
C PHE A 116 12.40 0.83 -4.41
N LYS A 117 13.23 -0.21 -4.54
CA LYS A 117 14.49 -0.15 -5.28
C LYS A 117 14.28 0.19 -6.76
N MET A 118 13.11 -0.09 -7.33
CA MET A 118 12.78 0.32 -8.69
C MET A 118 12.80 1.84 -8.85
N VAL A 119 12.31 2.58 -7.84
CA VAL A 119 12.38 4.05 -7.82
C VAL A 119 13.84 4.53 -7.83
N THR A 120 14.68 3.93 -6.98
CA THR A 120 16.12 4.24 -6.93
C THR A 120 16.80 3.92 -8.26
N ALA A 121 16.52 2.76 -8.87
CA ALA A 121 17.09 2.36 -10.14
C ALA A 121 16.69 3.32 -11.27
N THR A 122 15.42 3.68 -11.34
CA THR A 122 14.91 4.66 -12.32
C THR A 122 15.61 6.01 -12.16
N ALA A 123 15.65 6.53 -10.93
CA ALA A 123 16.31 7.80 -10.66
C ALA A 123 17.80 7.76 -11.03
N ALA A 124 18.51 6.67 -10.73
CA ALA A 124 19.92 6.52 -11.02
C ALA A 124 20.24 6.51 -12.52
N LEU A 125 19.44 5.80 -13.31
CA LEU A 125 19.59 5.72 -14.77
C LEU A 125 19.17 7.03 -15.45
N GLU A 126 18.04 7.60 -15.07
CA GLU A 126 17.51 8.83 -15.67
C GLU A 126 18.39 10.07 -15.38
N THR A 127 18.99 10.14 -14.20
CA THR A 127 19.96 11.18 -13.86
C THR A 127 21.34 10.91 -14.42
N LYS A 128 21.55 9.76 -15.06
CA LYS A 128 22.80 9.31 -15.65
C LYS A 128 23.98 9.25 -14.67
N VAL A 129 23.72 9.14 -13.38
CA VAL A 129 24.75 8.96 -12.34
C VAL A 129 25.24 7.51 -12.28
N VAL A 130 24.50 6.61 -12.93
CA VAL A 130 24.82 5.19 -13.11
C VAL A 130 24.45 4.78 -14.52
N SER A 131 25.25 3.91 -15.11
CA SER A 131 24.99 3.24 -16.38
C SER A 131 24.82 1.73 -16.18
N LEU A 132 24.30 1.01 -17.17
CA LEU A 132 24.15 -0.44 -17.10
C LEU A 132 25.49 -1.18 -16.96
N SER A 133 26.59 -0.55 -17.40
CA SER A 133 27.97 -1.09 -17.30
C SER A 133 28.65 -0.82 -15.96
N ASP A 134 28.05 0.07 -15.12
CA ASP A 134 28.61 0.33 -13.80
C ASP A 134 28.54 -0.92 -12.92
N SER A 135 29.57 -1.12 -12.14
CA SER A 135 29.68 -2.30 -11.29
C SER A 135 29.81 -1.93 -9.80
N TYR A 136 29.39 -2.85 -8.96
CA TYR A 136 29.51 -2.76 -7.50
C TYR A 136 29.99 -4.10 -6.92
N THR A 137 30.95 -4.04 -6.00
CA THR A 137 31.44 -5.23 -5.30
C THR A 137 30.76 -5.35 -3.94
N CYS A 138 29.85 -6.31 -3.82
CA CYS A 138 29.11 -6.58 -2.59
C CYS A 138 29.87 -7.58 -1.70
N SER A 139 30.32 -7.14 -0.55
CA SER A 139 30.95 -7.98 0.49
C SER A 139 29.98 -8.49 1.58
N GLY A 140 28.67 -8.39 1.33
CA GLY A 140 27.63 -8.85 2.26
C GLY A 140 27.09 -7.79 3.21
N SER A 141 27.71 -6.64 3.31
CA SER A 141 27.20 -5.49 4.09
C SER A 141 27.87 -4.19 3.66
N THR A 142 27.27 -3.06 4.05
CA THR A 142 27.86 -1.72 3.92
C THR A 142 27.56 -0.89 5.15
N LEU A 143 28.34 0.15 5.39
CA LEU A 143 28.14 1.08 6.50
C LEU A 143 27.38 2.31 6.01
N VAL A 144 26.34 2.70 6.75
CA VAL A 144 25.54 3.90 6.51
C VAL A 144 25.50 4.69 7.81
N GLY A 145 26.27 5.77 7.89
CA GLY A 145 26.49 6.45 9.16
C GLY A 145 27.14 5.49 10.17
N ASP A 146 26.49 5.32 11.30
CA ASP A 146 26.87 4.42 12.40
C ASP A 146 26.28 2.99 12.27
N ARG A 147 25.44 2.74 11.26
CA ARG A 147 24.69 1.48 11.10
C ARG A 147 25.27 0.60 10.00
N ARG A 148 25.44 -0.67 10.32
CA ARG A 148 25.81 -1.70 9.35
C ARG A 148 24.55 -2.29 8.73
N ILE A 149 24.35 -2.03 7.43
CA ILE A 149 23.23 -2.60 6.65
C ILE A 149 23.72 -3.86 5.94
N ARG A 150 23.05 -4.98 6.21
CA ARG A 150 23.38 -6.28 5.65
C ARG A 150 22.65 -6.52 4.32
N CYS A 151 23.33 -7.23 3.42
CA CYS A 151 22.69 -7.86 2.28
C CYS A 151 21.98 -9.14 2.73
N HIS A 152 20.94 -9.57 2.00
CA HIS A 152 20.32 -10.87 2.25
C HIS A 152 21.31 -12.02 2.03
N LYS A 153 22.25 -11.88 1.07
CA LYS A 153 23.41 -12.76 0.93
C LYS A 153 24.55 -12.21 1.78
N THR A 154 24.66 -12.70 2.98
CA THR A 154 25.62 -12.19 3.99
C THR A 154 27.10 -12.42 3.62
N THR A 155 27.37 -13.41 2.77
CA THR A 155 28.71 -13.69 2.19
C THR A 155 29.05 -12.72 1.05
N GLY A 156 28.10 -11.90 0.61
CA GLY A 156 28.26 -10.99 -0.52
C GLY A 156 27.96 -11.64 -1.88
N HIS A 157 27.68 -10.78 -2.86
CA HIS A 157 27.46 -11.20 -4.25
C HIS A 157 28.72 -11.15 -5.09
N GLY A 158 29.81 -10.60 -4.54
CA GLY A 158 30.99 -10.26 -5.33
C GLY A 158 30.76 -9.05 -6.25
N THR A 159 31.56 -8.94 -7.30
CA THR A 159 31.42 -7.87 -8.30
C THR A 159 30.30 -8.22 -9.27
N GLN A 160 29.38 -7.29 -9.44
CA GLN A 160 28.21 -7.41 -10.32
C GLN A 160 27.92 -6.07 -10.99
N ASP A 161 27.47 -6.09 -12.24
CA ASP A 161 27.03 -4.89 -12.94
C ASP A 161 25.70 -4.36 -12.37
N PHE A 162 25.23 -3.22 -12.88
CA PHE A 162 23.99 -2.61 -12.43
C PHE A 162 22.81 -3.57 -12.58
N THR A 163 22.67 -4.26 -13.70
CA THR A 163 21.57 -5.20 -13.98
C THR A 163 21.55 -6.33 -12.96
N HIS A 164 22.69 -6.93 -12.65
CA HIS A 164 22.80 -7.98 -11.65
C HIS A 164 22.54 -7.45 -10.23
N THR A 165 22.86 -6.16 -9.92
CA THR A 165 22.49 -5.58 -8.63
C THR A 165 20.99 -5.47 -8.45
N VAL A 166 20.24 -5.18 -9.53
CA VAL A 166 18.77 -5.18 -9.55
C VAL A 166 18.21 -6.59 -9.39
N MET A 167 18.66 -7.53 -10.25
CA MET A 167 18.22 -8.93 -10.22
C MET A 167 18.43 -9.58 -8.84
N ASN A 168 19.57 -9.32 -8.23
CA ASN A 168 19.94 -9.85 -6.92
C ASN A 168 19.40 -8.99 -5.76
N SER A 169 18.65 -7.94 -6.02
CA SER A 169 18.13 -7.03 -4.98
C SER A 169 19.19 -6.67 -3.92
N CYS A 170 20.41 -6.32 -4.37
CA CYS A 170 21.58 -6.14 -3.52
C CYS A 170 21.48 -4.87 -2.68
N ASN A 171 21.24 -4.97 -1.36
CA ASN A 171 21.10 -3.81 -0.48
C ASN A 171 22.31 -2.86 -0.51
N PRO A 172 23.58 -3.33 -0.37
CA PRO A 172 24.74 -2.45 -0.40
C PRO A 172 24.89 -1.69 -1.74
N ALA A 173 24.61 -2.33 -2.87
CA ALA A 173 24.66 -1.68 -4.17
C ALA A 173 23.60 -0.56 -4.26
N PHE A 174 22.37 -0.83 -3.85
CA PHE A 174 21.29 0.17 -3.90
C PHE A 174 21.51 1.35 -2.96
N ILE A 175 22.21 1.14 -1.84
CA ILE A 175 22.66 2.25 -0.98
C ILE A 175 23.67 3.13 -1.74
N GLU A 176 24.60 2.53 -2.45
CA GLU A 176 25.59 3.28 -3.26
C GLU A 176 24.90 4.03 -4.41
N TRP A 177 24.01 3.36 -5.14
CA TRP A 177 23.26 4.01 -6.22
C TRP A 177 22.41 5.19 -5.71
N GLY A 178 21.73 5.02 -4.58
CA GLY A 178 20.97 6.10 -3.94
C GLY A 178 21.85 7.28 -3.50
N ARG A 179 23.05 7.01 -2.99
CA ARG A 179 24.03 8.08 -2.66
C ARG A 179 24.45 8.87 -3.88
N ARG A 180 24.69 8.20 -5.01
CA ARG A 180 25.05 8.87 -6.29
C ARG A 180 23.89 9.71 -6.83
N VAL A 181 22.65 9.24 -6.70
CA VAL A 181 21.45 10.02 -7.08
C VAL A 181 21.36 11.30 -6.25
N GLY A 182 21.65 11.22 -4.96
CA GLY A 182 21.51 12.33 -4.03
C GLY A 182 20.06 12.62 -3.64
N VAL A 183 19.89 13.37 -2.56
CA VAL A 183 18.57 13.60 -1.93
C VAL A 183 17.62 14.32 -2.86
N ASP A 184 18.05 15.42 -3.48
CA ASP A 184 17.18 16.27 -4.30
C ASP A 184 16.66 15.55 -5.54
N ASN A 185 17.53 14.84 -6.26
CA ASN A 185 17.12 14.04 -7.41
C ASN A 185 16.21 12.89 -6.99
N PHE A 186 16.52 12.20 -5.90
CA PHE A 186 15.70 11.12 -5.40
C PHE A 186 14.29 11.59 -5.08
N TYR A 187 14.16 12.70 -4.35
CA TYR A 187 12.88 13.29 -4.00
C TYR A 187 12.09 13.77 -5.24
N ASN A 188 12.80 14.39 -6.20
CA ASN A 188 12.21 14.80 -7.47
C ASN A 188 11.61 13.59 -8.24
N TYR A 189 12.31 12.46 -8.28
CA TYR A 189 11.80 11.24 -8.92
C TYR A 189 10.65 10.60 -8.15
N CYS A 190 10.64 10.64 -6.83
CA CYS A 190 9.46 10.27 -6.06
C CYS A 190 8.24 11.10 -6.46
N GLY A 191 8.41 12.42 -6.65
CA GLY A 191 7.35 13.29 -7.14
C GLY A 191 6.88 12.95 -8.55
N LYS A 192 7.83 12.77 -9.49
CA LYS A 192 7.53 12.40 -10.88
C LYS A 192 6.78 11.08 -11.01
N LEU A 193 7.03 10.14 -10.11
CA LEU A 193 6.36 8.84 -10.03
C LEU A 193 5.04 8.90 -9.24
N GLY A 194 4.59 10.08 -8.82
CA GLY A 194 3.33 10.26 -8.11
C GLY A 194 3.34 9.81 -6.66
N LEU A 195 4.50 9.46 -6.09
CA LEU A 195 4.59 8.91 -4.73
C LEU A 195 4.40 9.97 -3.61
N LEU A 196 4.42 11.25 -3.97
CA LEU A 196 4.29 12.36 -3.01
C LEU A 196 2.91 13.02 -3.05
N SER A 197 1.98 12.49 -3.82
CA SER A 197 0.64 13.03 -3.96
C SER A 197 -0.41 11.92 -3.81
N LYS A 198 -1.63 12.31 -3.52
CA LYS A 198 -2.77 11.38 -3.56
C LYS A 198 -3.01 10.92 -4.98
N THR A 199 -3.47 9.69 -5.13
CA THR A 199 -3.78 9.07 -6.43
C THR A 199 -5.03 9.67 -7.07
N GLY A 200 -5.92 10.24 -6.26
CA GLY A 200 -7.21 10.75 -6.70
C GLY A 200 -8.26 9.65 -6.89
N ILE A 201 -8.03 8.47 -6.27
CA ILE A 201 -9.04 7.41 -6.26
C ILE A 201 -10.36 7.95 -5.68
N ASP A 202 -11.46 7.64 -6.33
CA ASP A 202 -12.81 8.11 -5.95
C ASP A 202 -13.40 7.28 -4.80
N ILE A 203 -12.60 7.12 -3.74
CA ILE A 203 -13.00 6.46 -2.48
C ILE A 203 -12.45 7.29 -1.33
N ALA A 204 -13.29 7.54 -0.31
CA ALA A 204 -12.89 8.30 0.86
C ALA A 204 -11.80 7.59 1.69
N GLY A 205 -10.95 8.38 2.33
CA GLY A 205 -9.98 7.88 3.31
C GLY A 205 -8.61 7.52 2.76
N GLU A 206 -8.26 7.93 1.53
CA GLU A 206 -6.89 7.73 1.02
C GLU A 206 -5.86 8.36 1.95
N ALA A 207 -4.87 7.55 2.37
CA ALA A 207 -3.79 8.00 3.24
C ALA A 207 -2.91 9.05 2.54
N SER A 208 -2.43 10.02 3.32
CA SER A 208 -1.44 10.99 2.81
C SER A 208 -0.03 10.50 3.10
N THR A 209 0.81 10.46 2.07
CA THR A 209 2.24 10.13 2.20
C THR A 209 3.09 11.33 2.64
N MET A 210 2.53 12.54 2.63
CA MET A 210 3.24 13.78 3.01
C MET A 210 3.42 13.88 4.53
N ARG A 211 4.39 13.14 5.06
CA ARG A 211 4.81 13.19 6.47
C ARG A 211 6.17 13.84 6.70
N SER A 212 6.89 14.28 5.68
CA SER A 212 8.33 14.41 5.81
C SER A 212 8.87 15.84 5.95
N GLU A 213 8.14 16.89 5.63
CA GLU A 213 8.72 18.24 5.65
C GLU A 213 8.53 19.01 6.97
N GLU A 214 7.55 18.64 7.80
CA GLU A 214 7.30 19.32 9.08
C GLU A 214 8.17 18.81 10.24
N ARG A 215 9.05 17.82 10.02
CA ARG A 215 9.90 17.24 11.07
C ARG A 215 11.40 17.33 10.81
N ARG A 216 11.83 18.30 10.04
CA ARG A 216 13.24 18.68 9.96
C ARG A 216 13.53 19.95 10.70
#